data_efdbfbfdfe68af59538f03634baabfce
#
_entry.id   efdbfbfdfe68af59538f03634baabfce
#
_cell.length_a   1.000
_cell.length_b   1.000
_cell.length_c   1.000
_cell.angle_alpha   90.00
_cell.angle_beta   90.00
_cell.angle_gamma   90.00
#
_symmetry.space_group_name_H-M   'P 1'
#
loop_
_entity.id
_entity.type
_entity.pdbx_description
1 polymer ?
#
loop_
_entity_poly.entity_id
_entity_poly.type
_entity_poly.pdbx_seq_one_letter_code
_entity_poly.pdbx_strand_id
1 'polypeptide(L)'
;DCEAVAVDTSRGEILFLSKRNVPNELYRVPLKQLKSEADTMLVAEKIADIHSIPRLSLGEEVLFGKAAPYMGMPTGMSVSTNRLLVTTLKNAYLLNLDALNQPALEIRLPYIGQREAITFARNASNSAYVSRERNLGKEVADILRVDFALPKMRSVE
;
A
#
# COMPACT_ATOMS: atom_id res chain seq x y z
N ASP A 1 12.48 5.77 -6.09
CA ASP A 1 12.35 4.39 -5.70
C ASP A 1 10.92 4.12 -5.20
N CYS A 2 10.11 3.48 -6.04
CA CYS A 2 8.68 3.25 -5.82
C CYS A 2 8.32 1.84 -6.32
N GLU A 3 7.62 1.06 -5.48
CA GLU A 3 7.07 -0.24 -5.86
C GLU A 3 5.55 -0.29 -5.65
N ALA A 4 5.00 0.64 -4.87
CA ALA A 4 3.58 0.74 -4.61
C ALA A 4 2.94 1.80 -5.52
N VAL A 5 2.12 1.34 -6.48
CA VAL A 5 1.42 2.19 -7.46
C VAL A 5 -0.05 1.79 -7.51
N ALA A 6 -0.94 2.79 -7.58
CA ALA A 6 -2.37 2.57 -7.77
C ALA A 6 -2.98 3.63 -8.68
N VAL A 7 -4.06 3.27 -9.38
CA VAL A 7 -4.84 4.20 -10.20
C VAL A 7 -6.13 4.52 -9.46
N ASP A 8 -6.32 5.78 -9.12
CA ASP A 8 -7.59 6.31 -8.61
C ASP A 8 -8.42 6.87 -9.77
N THR A 9 -9.32 6.05 -10.28
CA THR A 9 -10.20 6.44 -11.38
C THR A 9 -11.24 7.48 -10.95
N SER A 10 -11.60 7.53 -9.66
CA SER A 10 -12.57 8.48 -9.13
C SER A 10 -12.02 9.90 -9.07
N ARG A 11 -10.74 10.03 -8.73
CA ARG A 11 -10.02 11.31 -8.73
C ARG A 11 -9.28 11.59 -10.03
N GLY A 12 -9.20 10.60 -10.93
CA GLY A 12 -8.51 10.72 -12.21
C GLY A 12 -7.01 10.89 -12.07
N GLU A 13 -6.38 10.12 -11.19
CA GLU A 13 -4.95 10.21 -10.88
C GLU A 13 -4.28 8.85 -10.69
N ILE A 14 -2.96 8.82 -10.88
CA ILE A 14 -2.09 7.71 -10.49
C ILE A 14 -1.37 8.13 -9.22
N LEU A 15 -1.39 7.26 -8.22
CA LEU A 15 -0.70 7.43 -6.96
C LEU A 15 0.56 6.57 -6.92
N PHE A 16 1.62 7.13 -6.33
CA PHE A 16 2.91 6.47 -6.14
C PHE A 16 3.34 6.65 -4.69
N LEU A 17 3.74 5.58 -4.03
CA LEU A 17 4.25 5.64 -2.67
C LEU A 17 5.73 5.26 -2.63
N SER A 18 6.57 6.12 -2.05
CA SER A 18 7.99 5.86 -1.93
C SER A 18 8.27 4.64 -1.07
N LYS A 19 9.28 3.84 -1.44
CA LYS A 19 9.64 2.61 -0.73
C LYS A 19 10.53 2.88 0.49
N ARG A 20 11.60 3.66 0.30
CA ARG A 20 12.69 3.77 1.30
C ARG A 20 12.64 5.04 2.14
N ASN A 21 11.91 6.07 1.70
CA ASN A 21 11.81 7.32 2.44
C ASN A 21 11.12 7.11 3.80
N VAL A 22 11.56 7.88 4.81
CA VAL A 22 10.99 7.87 6.16
C VAL A 22 10.74 9.31 6.58
N PRO A 23 9.48 9.76 6.66
CA PRO A 23 8.24 9.02 6.34
C PRO A 23 8.16 8.63 4.85
N ASN A 24 7.27 7.66 4.52
CA ASN A 24 7.01 7.36 3.11
C ASN A 24 6.31 8.57 2.46
N GLU A 25 6.68 8.89 1.23
CA GLU A 25 6.14 10.05 0.51
C GLU A 25 5.13 9.57 -0.52
N LEU A 26 3.92 10.17 -0.50
CA LEU A 26 2.87 9.91 -1.47
C LEU A 26 2.90 10.98 -2.55
N TYR A 27 2.93 10.52 -3.80
CA TYR A 27 2.94 11.35 -5.00
C TYR A 27 1.74 11.05 -5.87
N ARG A 28 1.35 12.00 -6.73
CA ARG A 28 0.32 11.81 -7.75
C ARG A 28 0.75 12.32 -9.12
N VAL A 29 0.14 11.72 -10.15
CA VAL A 29 0.16 12.22 -11.53
C VAL A 29 -1.28 12.20 -12.03
N PRO A 30 -1.86 13.34 -12.43
CA PRO A 30 -3.20 13.40 -13.01
C PRO A 30 -3.29 12.63 -14.34
N LEU A 31 -4.29 11.76 -14.50
CA LEU A 31 -4.48 10.96 -15.73
C LEU A 31 -4.62 11.80 -16.98
N LYS A 32 -5.14 13.02 -16.87
CA LYS A 32 -5.24 13.96 -18.01
C LYS A 32 -3.89 14.32 -18.62
N GLN A 33 -2.81 14.27 -17.83
CA GLN A 33 -1.45 14.56 -18.31
C GLN A 33 -0.88 13.43 -19.18
N LEU A 34 -1.38 12.19 -19.04
CA LEU A 34 -0.95 11.06 -19.87
C LEU A 34 -1.45 11.16 -21.32
N LYS A 35 -2.40 12.06 -21.60
CA LYS A 35 -2.94 12.28 -22.95
C LYS A 35 -2.15 13.33 -23.75
N SER A 36 -1.21 14.03 -23.11
CA SER A 36 -0.29 14.94 -23.81
C SER A 36 0.75 14.15 -24.58
N GLU A 37 1.21 14.72 -25.70
CA GLU A 37 2.08 14.08 -26.70
C GLU A 37 3.26 13.30 -26.12
N ALA A 38 3.59 12.19 -26.79
CA ALA A 38 4.39 11.06 -26.32
C ALA A 38 5.81 11.33 -25.78
N ASP A 39 6.32 12.55 -25.88
CA ASP A 39 7.70 12.88 -25.52
C ASP A 39 7.85 13.79 -24.28
N THR A 40 6.77 14.02 -23.54
CA THR A 40 6.83 14.88 -22.35
C THR A 40 7.09 14.04 -21.10
N MET A 41 8.21 14.30 -20.43
CA MET A 41 8.49 13.73 -19.10
C MET A 41 7.50 14.31 -18.09
N LEU A 42 6.71 13.43 -17.45
CA LEU A 42 5.78 13.81 -16.40
C LEU A 42 6.50 13.88 -15.05
N VAL A 43 6.23 14.92 -14.29
CA VAL A 43 6.74 15.06 -12.92
C VAL A 43 5.61 14.79 -11.94
N ALA A 44 5.81 13.81 -11.06
CA ALA A 44 4.84 13.52 -10.01
C ALA A 44 4.87 14.61 -8.93
N GLU A 45 3.70 15.04 -8.49
CA GLU A 45 3.53 16.01 -7.40
C GLU A 45 3.48 15.28 -6.06
N LYS A 46 4.32 15.67 -5.09
CA LYS A 46 4.21 15.18 -3.71
C LYS A 46 2.98 15.77 -3.04
N ILE A 47 2.11 14.90 -2.51
CA ILE A 47 0.86 15.32 -1.87
C ILE A 47 0.81 15.07 -0.37
N ALA A 48 1.61 14.13 0.17
CA ALA A 48 1.65 13.87 1.59
C ALA A 48 2.93 13.15 2.03
N ASP A 49 3.24 13.28 3.33
CA ASP A 49 4.12 12.41 4.10
C ASP A 49 3.28 11.41 4.89
N ILE A 50 3.52 10.12 4.70
CA ILE A 50 2.76 9.03 5.32
C ILE A 50 3.52 8.52 6.54
N HIS A 51 3.13 9.02 7.72
CA HIS A 51 3.71 8.63 9.01
C HIS A 51 3.05 7.38 9.62
N SER A 52 1.88 7.01 9.14
CA SER A 52 1.04 5.96 9.72
C SER A 52 1.41 4.53 9.31
N ILE A 53 2.41 4.35 8.44
CA ILE A 53 3.01 3.05 8.15
C ILE A 53 4.23 2.89 9.05
N PRO A 54 4.14 2.07 10.13
CA PRO A 54 5.20 2.00 11.14
C PRO A 54 6.42 1.26 10.59
N ARG A 55 7.58 1.67 11.04
CA ARG A 55 8.80 0.87 10.93
C ARG A 55 8.78 -0.26 11.96
N LEU A 56 9.66 -1.23 11.79
CA LEU A 56 9.81 -2.29 12.77
C LEU A 56 10.24 -1.73 14.12
N SER A 57 9.73 -2.35 15.19
CA SER A 57 10.27 -2.16 16.52
C SER A 57 11.63 -2.85 16.68
N LEU A 58 12.42 -2.44 17.67
CA LEU A 58 13.72 -3.06 17.95
C LEU A 58 13.63 -4.59 18.12
N GLY A 59 12.57 -5.08 18.78
CA GLY A 59 12.36 -6.52 18.95
C GLY A 59 12.10 -7.24 17.63
N GLU A 60 11.38 -6.61 16.72
CA GLU A 60 11.12 -7.15 15.38
C GLU A 60 12.36 -7.08 14.49
N GLU A 61 13.18 -6.04 14.62
CA GLU A 61 14.46 -5.96 13.91
C GLU A 61 15.38 -7.13 14.28
N VAL A 62 15.44 -7.47 15.57
CA VAL A 62 16.17 -8.65 16.04
C VAL A 62 15.58 -9.94 15.47
N LEU A 63 14.22 -10.07 15.48
CA LEU A 63 13.53 -11.25 14.99
C LEU A 63 13.76 -11.49 13.49
N PHE A 64 13.67 -10.44 12.69
CA PHE A 64 13.82 -10.52 11.23
C PHE A 64 15.27 -10.46 10.75
N GLY A 65 16.20 -10.02 11.59
CA GLY A 65 17.64 -9.97 11.31
C GLY A 65 17.94 -9.25 9.98
N LYS A 66 18.59 -9.93 9.05
CA LYS A 66 18.97 -9.34 7.74
C LYS A 66 17.78 -8.91 6.87
N ALA A 67 16.59 -9.45 7.09
CA ALA A 67 15.38 -9.08 6.37
C ALA A 67 14.68 -7.84 6.96
N ALA A 68 15.02 -7.45 8.19
CA ALA A 68 14.39 -6.36 8.92
C ALA A 68 14.24 -5.05 8.10
N PRO A 69 15.26 -4.55 7.38
CA PRO A 69 15.15 -3.30 6.64
C PRO A 69 14.04 -3.28 5.58
N TYR A 70 13.65 -4.46 5.08
CA TYR A 70 12.68 -4.60 4.00
C TYR A 70 11.25 -4.82 4.51
N MET A 71 11.09 -5.34 5.74
CA MET A 71 9.79 -5.81 6.25
C MET A 71 8.71 -4.72 6.37
N GLY A 72 9.12 -3.49 6.66
CA GLY A 72 8.20 -2.34 6.76
C GLY A 72 8.09 -1.49 5.50
N MET A 73 8.72 -1.89 4.40
CA MET A 73 8.70 -1.12 3.15
C MET A 73 7.43 -1.40 2.34
N PRO A 74 6.75 -0.37 1.77
CA PRO A 74 5.65 -0.58 0.85
C PRO A 74 6.07 -1.37 -0.38
N THR A 75 5.29 -2.40 -0.74
CA THR A 75 5.53 -3.26 -1.91
C THR A 75 4.36 -3.26 -2.89
N GLY A 76 3.18 -2.80 -2.47
CA GLY A 76 2.04 -2.67 -3.34
C GLY A 76 0.95 -1.82 -2.72
N MET A 77 0.06 -1.25 -3.53
CA MET A 77 -1.10 -0.52 -3.05
C MET A 77 -2.29 -0.59 -3.99
N SER A 78 -3.46 -0.30 -3.43
CA SER A 78 -4.74 -0.27 -4.15
C SER A 78 -5.62 0.84 -3.60
N VAL A 79 -6.43 1.43 -4.46
CA VAL A 79 -7.39 2.48 -4.09
C VAL A 79 -8.81 2.01 -4.29
N SER A 80 -9.69 2.36 -3.38
CA SER A 80 -11.14 2.18 -3.52
C SER A 80 -11.87 3.33 -2.83
N THR A 81 -12.56 4.14 -3.61
CA THR A 81 -13.24 5.36 -3.15
C THR A 81 -12.25 6.32 -2.48
N ASN A 82 -12.35 6.53 -1.17
CA ASN A 82 -11.45 7.38 -0.39
C ASN A 82 -10.44 6.57 0.47
N ARG A 83 -10.23 5.29 0.16
CA ARG A 83 -9.36 4.40 0.94
C ARG A 83 -8.15 3.97 0.13
N LEU A 84 -7.00 4.06 0.76
CA LEU A 84 -5.73 3.59 0.26
C LEU A 84 -5.30 2.37 1.07
N LEU A 85 -5.15 1.24 0.41
CA LEU A 85 -4.67 0.00 1.01
C LEU A 85 -3.23 -0.22 0.57
N VAL A 86 -2.31 -0.28 1.51
CA VAL A 86 -0.87 -0.45 1.26
C VAL A 86 -0.42 -1.76 1.88
N THR A 87 0.33 -2.58 1.15
CA THR A 87 0.99 -3.76 1.72
C THR A 87 2.48 -3.53 1.88
N THR A 88 3.02 -4.13 2.93
CA THR A 88 4.45 -4.31 3.19
C THR A 88 4.74 -5.81 3.24
N LEU A 89 5.99 -6.21 3.39
CA LEU A 89 6.31 -7.63 3.60
C LEU A 89 5.74 -8.18 4.92
N LYS A 90 5.40 -7.31 5.88
CA LYS A 90 4.88 -7.71 7.19
C LYS A 90 3.35 -7.70 7.24
N ASN A 91 2.72 -6.57 6.99
CA ASN A 91 1.29 -6.33 7.17
C ASN A 91 0.72 -5.47 6.04
N ALA A 92 -0.58 -5.25 6.03
CA ALA A 92 -1.20 -4.20 5.23
C ALA A 92 -1.72 -3.07 6.13
N TYR A 93 -1.90 -1.90 5.53
CA TYR A 93 -2.34 -0.67 6.19
C TYR A 93 -3.42 -0.03 5.36
N LEU A 94 -4.56 0.24 6.00
CA LEU A 94 -5.67 0.93 5.38
C LEU A 94 -5.67 2.39 5.85
N LEU A 95 -5.50 3.31 4.93
CA LEU A 95 -5.49 4.74 5.14
C LEU A 95 -6.75 5.39 4.56
N ASN A 96 -7.15 6.53 5.12
CA ASN A 96 -8.15 7.39 4.53
C ASN A 96 -7.45 8.46 3.67
N LEU A 97 -7.74 8.49 2.36
CA LEU A 97 -7.16 9.47 1.44
C LEU A 97 -7.57 10.92 1.73
N ASP A 98 -8.71 11.13 2.41
CA ASP A 98 -9.17 12.46 2.81
C ASP A 98 -8.58 12.90 4.16
N ALA A 99 -7.85 12.01 4.86
CA ALA A 99 -7.26 12.26 6.18
C ALA A 99 -5.96 11.45 6.38
N LEU A 100 -4.98 11.65 5.50
CA LEU A 100 -3.71 10.91 5.47
C LEU A 100 -2.83 11.10 6.73
N ASN A 101 -3.10 12.15 7.52
CA ASN A 101 -2.47 12.41 8.80
C ASN A 101 -3.04 11.59 9.97
N GLN A 102 -4.15 10.87 9.74
CA GLN A 102 -4.74 10.00 10.76
C GLN A 102 -4.03 8.65 10.81
N PRO A 103 -4.06 7.94 11.95
CA PRO A 103 -3.53 6.60 12.06
C PRO A 103 -4.14 5.64 11.03
N ALA A 104 -3.30 4.84 10.38
CA ALA A 104 -3.76 3.76 9.52
C ALA A 104 -4.32 2.60 10.35
N LEU A 105 -5.33 1.91 9.82
CA LEU A 105 -5.75 0.62 10.35
C LEU A 105 -4.76 -0.45 9.90
N GLU A 106 -4.05 -1.05 10.86
CA GLU A 106 -3.18 -2.20 10.59
C GLU A 106 -4.01 -3.46 10.35
N ILE A 107 -3.75 -4.13 9.25
CA ILE A 107 -4.35 -5.40 8.87
C ILE A 107 -3.24 -6.46 8.93
N ARG A 108 -3.35 -7.35 9.91
CA ARG A 108 -2.41 -8.46 10.03
C ARG A 108 -2.60 -9.44 8.90
N LEU A 109 -1.52 -9.72 8.20
CA LEU A 109 -1.51 -10.66 7.10
C LEU A 109 -0.82 -11.96 7.53
N PRO A 110 -1.30 -13.13 7.10
CA PRO A 110 -0.60 -14.38 7.33
C PRO A 110 0.79 -14.31 6.67
N TYR A 111 1.79 -14.93 7.28
CA TYR A 111 3.12 -14.99 6.67
C TYR A 111 3.09 -15.89 5.43
N ILE A 112 3.35 -15.31 4.27
CA ILE A 112 3.32 -16.00 2.97
C ILE A 112 4.57 -15.74 2.12
N GLY A 113 5.66 -15.26 2.73
CA GLY A 113 6.87 -14.84 2.02
C GLY A 113 6.81 -13.40 1.51
N GLN A 114 7.51 -13.09 0.42
CA GLN A 114 7.55 -11.74 -0.15
C GLN A 114 6.21 -11.40 -0.81
N ARG A 115 5.53 -10.39 -0.28
CA ARG A 115 4.28 -9.86 -0.84
C ARG A 115 4.62 -8.78 -1.85
N GLU A 116 4.01 -8.86 -3.04
CA GLU A 116 4.34 -7.95 -4.14
C GLU A 116 3.15 -7.11 -4.58
N ALA A 117 1.93 -7.57 -4.33
CA ALA A 117 0.75 -6.80 -4.68
C ALA A 117 -0.40 -7.01 -3.71
N ILE A 118 -1.25 -5.99 -3.63
CA ILE A 118 -2.52 -6.01 -2.91
C ILE A 118 -3.58 -5.30 -3.73
N THR A 119 -4.81 -5.80 -3.73
CA THR A 119 -5.95 -5.13 -4.35
C THR A 119 -7.22 -5.35 -3.55
N PHE A 120 -8.09 -4.34 -3.49
CA PHE A 120 -9.43 -4.52 -2.93
C PHE A 120 -10.19 -5.59 -3.70
N ALA A 121 -10.93 -6.42 -3.00
CA ALA A 121 -11.87 -7.33 -3.63
C ALA A 121 -13.03 -6.53 -4.26
N ARG A 122 -13.43 -6.92 -5.46
CA ARG A 122 -14.56 -6.28 -6.15
C ARG A 122 -15.82 -6.43 -5.31
N ASN A 123 -16.55 -5.33 -5.13
CA ASN A 123 -17.81 -5.28 -4.36
C ASN A 123 -17.70 -5.65 -2.86
N ALA A 124 -16.50 -5.66 -2.29
CA ALA A 124 -16.28 -5.92 -0.87
C ALA A 124 -15.32 -4.87 -0.28
N SER A 125 -15.88 -3.99 0.52
CA SER A 125 -15.13 -2.87 1.11
C SER A 125 -14.16 -3.27 2.24
N ASN A 126 -14.25 -4.50 2.69
CA ASN A 126 -13.50 -5.06 3.82
C ASN A 126 -12.77 -6.38 3.46
N SER A 127 -12.48 -6.57 2.18
CA SER A 127 -11.73 -7.71 1.68
C SER A 127 -10.69 -7.27 0.67
N ALA A 128 -9.59 -7.96 0.61
CA ALA A 128 -8.51 -7.74 -0.35
C ALA A 128 -7.95 -9.07 -0.85
N TYR A 129 -7.32 -9.03 -2.01
CA TYR A 129 -6.45 -10.09 -2.51
C TYR A 129 -5.01 -9.64 -2.37
N VAL A 130 -4.15 -10.53 -1.89
CA VAL A 130 -2.71 -10.32 -1.72
C VAL A 130 -1.98 -11.40 -2.49
N SER A 131 -1.02 -11.02 -3.32
CA SER A 131 -0.14 -11.97 -3.99
C SER A 131 1.26 -11.96 -3.37
N ARG A 132 1.98 -13.05 -3.60
CA ARG A 132 3.39 -13.18 -3.24
C ARG A 132 4.25 -13.46 -4.47
N GLU A 133 5.54 -13.11 -4.37
CA GLU A 133 6.53 -13.53 -5.35
C GLU A 133 6.75 -15.04 -5.26
N ARG A 134 6.97 -15.66 -6.42
CA ARG A 134 7.37 -17.06 -6.49
C ARG A 134 8.80 -17.20 -6.00
N ASN A 135 9.01 -17.91 -4.90
CA ASN A 135 10.35 -18.28 -4.47
C ASN A 135 11.00 -19.20 -5.50
N LEU A 136 12.21 -18.87 -5.92
CA LEU A 136 13.00 -19.62 -6.89
C LEU A 136 13.00 -21.14 -6.57
N GLY A 137 12.15 -21.87 -7.26
CA GLY A 137 12.25 -23.32 -7.43
C GLY A 137 11.27 -24.22 -6.72
N LYS A 138 10.42 -23.79 -5.76
CA LYS A 138 9.65 -24.76 -4.97
C LYS A 138 8.19 -24.45 -4.70
N GLU A 139 7.68 -23.24 -4.94
CA GLU A 139 6.30 -22.91 -4.58
C GLU A 139 5.55 -22.18 -5.69
N VAL A 140 4.27 -22.47 -5.79
CA VAL A 140 3.36 -21.74 -6.66
C VAL A 140 3.11 -20.36 -6.07
N ALA A 141 3.06 -19.32 -6.91
CA ALA A 141 2.63 -18.00 -6.46
C ALA A 141 1.15 -18.10 -6.05
N ASP A 142 0.84 -17.80 -4.79
CA ASP A 142 -0.52 -17.85 -4.28
C ASP A 142 -1.16 -16.47 -4.31
N ILE A 143 -2.47 -16.47 -4.51
CA ILE A 143 -3.31 -15.31 -4.27
C ILE A 143 -4.20 -15.64 -3.07
N LEU A 144 -4.04 -14.88 -2.00
CA LEU A 144 -4.85 -15.05 -0.79
C LEU A 144 -5.92 -13.97 -0.71
N ARG A 145 -7.13 -14.38 -0.35
CA ARG A 145 -8.16 -13.45 0.08
C ARG A 145 -8.00 -13.18 1.57
N VAL A 146 -8.03 -11.92 1.94
CA VAL A 146 -7.96 -11.46 3.33
C VAL A 146 -9.19 -10.61 3.62
N ASP A 147 -9.97 -11.01 4.60
CA ASP A 147 -11.10 -10.22 5.13
C ASP A 147 -10.65 -9.51 6.40
N PHE A 148 -11.05 -8.23 6.57
CA PHE A 148 -10.66 -7.41 7.70
C PHE A 148 -11.83 -6.60 8.24
N ALA A 149 -11.81 -6.35 9.56
CA ALA A 149 -12.84 -5.54 10.21
C ALA A 149 -12.55 -4.06 9.99
N LEU A 150 -13.52 -3.32 9.46
CA LEU A 150 -13.45 -1.86 9.44
C LEU A 150 -13.81 -1.31 10.84
N PRO A 151 -13.15 -0.25 11.31
CA PRO A 151 -13.58 0.43 12.53
C PRO A 151 -15.04 0.85 12.37
N LYS A 152 -15.84 0.59 13.39
CA LYS A 152 -17.20 1.13 13.44
C LYS A 152 -17.10 2.66 13.40
N MET A 153 -17.68 3.29 12.40
CA MET A 153 -17.83 4.74 12.41
C MET A 153 -18.64 5.08 13.66
N ARG A 154 -18.06 5.83 14.59
CA ARG A 154 -18.84 6.44 15.66
C ARG A 154 -19.77 7.43 14.97
N SER A 155 -21.07 7.20 15.07
CA SER A 155 -22.05 8.25 14.76
C SER A 155 -21.71 9.44 15.67
N VAL A 156 -21.33 10.54 15.05
CA VAL A 156 -21.24 11.82 15.77
C VAL A 156 -22.69 12.21 16.00
N GLU A 157 -23.17 12.07 17.24
CA GLU A 157 -24.41 12.65 17.72
C GLU A 157 -24.24 14.15 17.88
#